data_ebdd205407096f0d084ed2f934d87a54
#
_entry.id   ebdd205407096f0d084ed2f934d87a54
#
_cell.length_a   1.000
_cell.length_b   1.000
_cell.length_c   1.000
_cell.angle_alpha   90.00
_cell.angle_beta   90.00
_cell.angle_gamma   90.00
#
_symmetry.space_group_name_H-M   'P 1'
#
loop_
_entity.id
_entity.type
_entity.pdbx_description
1 polymer ?
#
loop_
_entity_poly.entity_id
_entity_poly.type
_entity_poly.pdbx_seq_one_letter_code
_entity_poly.pdbx_strand_id
1 'polypeptide(L)'
;MRLVHIVVTRIAAEKNVSANFALPLCADVYFVFIKNGAPTRVKLSMSKTFAEFSLHETLQQALEGLGFTTPTPVQEQSIPAALEGKDLLVSSQTGSGKTAAFLLPTLHNLAGQETFVPFKERMKAVTQPNILVLCPTRELAQQVSQDAIAFVRHMKGVRIAAIMGGMPFGKQIQQLKGAQVIVATPGRLLDLVNRRQLKLDKVEALIVDEADRMLDLGFSEDLEAISDLAGNRRQTLMFSATFADRIIRLAERMMNDPQRIAIETGHSTNTDVTQTLHWTDGFEHKKKLLTHWLSDESVDQAVVFASTQEDTDMLAEELAEAGHSVVALHGAMPQTVRNRRLRSIREGRAKILVATDVAARGLDVPTISHVINFGLPMKNEDYVHRIGRTGRAGRTGQAITLATYRERGKIR
;
A
#
# COMPACT_ATOMS: atom_id res chain seq x y z
N MET A 1 32.99 -0.50 20.57
CA MET A 1 32.55 0.12 19.30
C MET A 1 33.78 0.41 18.46
N ARG A 2 34.07 -0.41 17.44
CA ARG A 2 35.21 -0.18 16.53
C ARG A 2 34.63 0.40 15.25
N LEU A 3 34.99 1.65 14.97
CA LEU A 3 34.68 2.30 13.70
C LEU A 3 35.41 1.54 12.57
N VAL A 4 34.67 0.97 11.63
CA VAL A 4 35.20 0.42 10.39
C VAL A 4 35.24 1.56 9.37
N HIS A 5 36.43 2.03 9.04
CA HIS A 5 36.63 2.96 7.92
C HIS A 5 36.60 2.15 6.63
N ILE A 6 35.58 2.33 5.81
CA ILE A 6 35.50 1.75 4.47
C ILE A 6 36.13 2.77 3.50
N VAL A 7 37.30 2.43 2.95
CA VAL A 7 37.89 3.21 1.88
C VAL A 7 37.57 2.51 0.55
N VAL A 8 36.74 3.15 -0.27
CA VAL A 8 36.44 2.70 -1.64
C VAL A 8 37.47 3.35 -2.58
N THR A 9 38.40 2.58 -3.06
CA THR A 9 39.38 3.06 -4.06
C THR A 9 38.94 2.54 -5.45
N ARG A 10 38.60 3.44 -6.32
CA ARG A 10 38.38 3.17 -7.76
C ARG A 10 39.78 3.04 -8.39
N ILE A 11 40.17 1.83 -8.80
CA ILE A 11 41.40 1.66 -9.58
C ILE A 11 41.06 2.04 -11.01
N ALA A 12 41.44 3.26 -11.41
CA ALA A 12 41.55 3.63 -12.81
C ALA A 12 42.71 2.83 -13.40
N ALA A 13 42.45 2.13 -14.48
CA ALA A 13 43.51 1.42 -15.22
C ALA A 13 44.47 2.45 -15.81
N GLU A 14 45.58 2.74 -15.12
CA GLU A 14 46.77 3.35 -15.72
C GLU A 14 47.60 2.27 -16.38
N LYS A 15 47.98 2.57 -17.61
CA LYS A 15 48.76 1.78 -18.54
C LYS A 15 50.13 1.36 -17.94
N ASN A 16 50.45 0.10 -18.14
CA ASN A 16 51.73 -0.58 -18.20
C ASN A 16 51.91 -1.71 -17.17
N VAL A 17 51.30 -2.85 -17.47
CA VAL A 17 51.88 -4.16 -17.18
C VAL A 17 51.50 -5.11 -18.33
N SER A 18 52.50 -5.54 -19.08
CA SER A 18 52.38 -6.62 -20.05
C SER A 18 52.21 -7.96 -19.33
N ALA A 19 51.02 -8.57 -19.43
CA ALA A 19 50.87 -10.02 -19.28
C ALA A 19 49.50 -10.43 -19.85
N ASN A 20 49.55 -11.37 -20.77
CA ASN A 20 48.45 -12.05 -21.39
C ASN A 20 47.51 -12.70 -20.39
N PHE A 21 46.34 -12.13 -20.16
CA PHE A 21 45.14 -12.83 -19.72
C PHE A 21 43.94 -12.02 -20.19
N ALA A 22 43.34 -12.46 -21.30
CA ALA A 22 42.03 -11.98 -21.75
C ALA A 22 40.96 -12.58 -20.84
N LEU A 23 40.51 -11.81 -19.85
CA LEU A 23 39.26 -12.07 -19.14
C LEU A 23 38.23 -11.08 -19.67
N PRO A 24 36.97 -11.54 -19.96
CA PRO A 24 35.92 -10.64 -20.41
C PRO A 24 35.62 -9.64 -19.30
N LEU A 25 35.61 -8.36 -19.65
CA LEU A 25 35.19 -7.26 -18.80
C LEU A 25 33.70 -7.44 -18.42
N CYS A 26 33.42 -8.18 -17.33
CA CYS A 26 32.20 -7.99 -16.56
C CYS A 26 32.47 -6.82 -15.61
N ALA A 27 32.01 -5.65 -15.99
CA ALA A 27 31.99 -4.47 -15.13
C ALA A 27 31.09 -4.78 -13.94
N ASP A 28 31.54 -4.73 -12.71
CA ASP A 28 30.80 -4.67 -11.44
C ASP A 28 31.35 -5.59 -10.34
N VAL A 29 32.68 -5.78 -10.28
CA VAL A 29 33.31 -6.46 -9.15
C VAL A 29 34.27 -5.50 -8.45
N TYR A 30 33.94 -5.11 -7.25
CA TYR A 30 34.84 -4.34 -6.37
C TYR A 30 35.41 -5.25 -5.30
N PHE A 31 36.71 -5.07 -5.00
CA PHE A 31 37.34 -5.76 -3.89
C PHE A 31 37.38 -4.83 -2.68
N VAL A 32 36.81 -5.29 -1.58
CA VAL A 32 36.89 -4.58 -0.30
C VAL A 32 38.05 -5.17 0.49
N PHE A 33 39.06 -4.38 0.75
CA PHE A 33 40.18 -4.78 1.62
C PHE A 33 39.83 -4.41 3.07
N ILE A 34 39.62 -5.43 3.89
CA ILE A 34 39.53 -5.24 5.34
C ILE A 34 40.94 -5.32 5.92
N LYS A 35 41.35 -4.36 6.74
CA LYS A 35 42.66 -4.34 7.39
C LYS A 35 42.88 -5.68 8.11
N ASN A 36 43.86 -6.48 7.62
CA ASN A 36 44.23 -7.82 8.09
C ASN A 36 43.42 -9.02 7.62
N GLY A 37 42.71 -8.96 6.49
CA GLY A 37 42.01 -10.11 5.89
C GLY A 37 42.26 -10.27 4.39
N ALA A 38 42.02 -11.46 3.87
CA ALA A 38 42.04 -11.71 2.43
C ALA A 38 40.97 -10.86 1.70
N PRO A 39 41.21 -10.42 0.45
CA PRO A 39 40.24 -9.62 -0.29
C PRO A 39 38.93 -10.41 -0.47
N THR A 40 37.86 -9.91 0.07
CA THR A 40 36.52 -10.52 -0.07
C THR A 40 35.83 -9.93 -1.29
N ARG A 41 35.43 -10.79 -2.19
CA ARG A 41 34.66 -10.42 -3.41
C ARG A 41 33.26 -10.00 -3.01
N VAL A 42 33.01 -8.70 -2.96
CA VAL A 42 31.65 -8.17 -2.75
C VAL A 42 31.06 -7.82 -4.09
N LYS A 43 30.02 -8.55 -4.49
CA LYS A 43 29.19 -8.18 -5.63
C LYS A 43 28.29 -7.03 -5.16
N LEU A 44 28.64 -5.78 -5.48
CA LEU A 44 27.70 -4.68 -5.34
C LEU A 44 26.59 -4.90 -6.38
N SER A 45 25.45 -5.34 -5.91
CA SER A 45 24.23 -5.25 -6.71
C SER A 45 23.95 -3.76 -6.92
N MET A 46 24.18 -3.26 -8.12
CA MET A 46 23.67 -1.93 -8.49
C MET A 46 22.17 -1.98 -8.28
N SER A 47 21.61 -1.09 -7.46
CA SER A 47 20.17 -0.97 -7.31
C SER A 47 19.57 -0.64 -8.68
N LYS A 48 18.62 -1.47 -9.13
CA LYS A 48 17.89 -1.21 -10.37
C LYS A 48 17.24 0.17 -10.31
N THR A 49 17.12 0.81 -11.44
CA THR A 49 16.40 2.07 -11.60
C THR A 49 15.09 1.84 -12.33
N PHE A 50 14.11 2.74 -12.20
CA PHE A 50 12.86 2.63 -12.95
C PHE A 50 13.04 2.69 -14.47
N ALA A 51 14.13 3.29 -14.96
CA ALA A 51 14.46 3.34 -16.37
C ALA A 51 14.68 1.94 -16.99
N GLU A 52 15.14 0.97 -16.19
CA GLU A 52 15.40 -0.40 -16.63
C GLU A 52 14.12 -1.21 -16.93
N PHE A 53 12.96 -0.77 -16.46
CA PHE A 53 11.68 -1.44 -16.74
C PHE A 53 11.14 -1.16 -18.15
N SER A 54 11.77 -0.28 -18.92
CA SER A 54 11.35 0.08 -20.28
C SER A 54 9.87 0.49 -20.36
N LEU A 55 9.38 1.20 -19.34
CA LEU A 55 8.01 1.73 -19.30
C LEU A 55 7.82 2.77 -20.41
N HIS A 56 6.56 3.00 -20.80
CA HIS A 56 6.21 4.02 -21.76
C HIS A 56 6.75 5.40 -21.33
N GLU A 57 7.22 6.20 -22.27
CA GLU A 57 7.87 7.50 -22.04
C GLU A 57 7.05 8.42 -21.10
N THR A 58 5.73 8.49 -21.30
CA THR A 58 4.85 9.31 -20.47
C THR A 58 4.82 8.88 -19.01
N LEU A 59 4.99 7.59 -18.72
CA LEU A 59 5.10 7.07 -17.35
C LEU A 59 6.48 7.36 -16.76
N GLN A 60 7.55 7.24 -17.54
CA GLN A 60 8.88 7.59 -17.08
C GLN A 60 8.95 9.07 -16.69
N GLN A 61 8.42 9.98 -17.52
CA GLN A 61 8.32 11.40 -17.19
C GLN A 61 7.52 11.67 -15.92
N ALA A 62 6.42 10.91 -15.69
CA ALA A 62 5.65 11.03 -14.46
C ALA A 62 6.45 10.58 -13.23
N LEU A 63 7.16 9.46 -13.32
CA LEU A 63 7.99 8.91 -12.24
C LEU A 63 9.14 9.87 -11.86
N GLU A 64 9.83 10.44 -12.85
CA GLU A 64 10.85 11.46 -12.61
C GLU A 64 10.29 12.67 -11.87
N GLY A 65 9.15 13.20 -12.35
CA GLY A 65 8.47 14.35 -11.72
C GLY A 65 7.93 14.06 -10.31
N LEU A 66 7.72 12.79 -9.95
CA LEU A 66 7.30 12.33 -8.64
C LEU A 66 8.47 11.91 -7.73
N GLY A 67 9.72 11.93 -8.23
CA GLY A 67 10.90 11.58 -7.48
C GLY A 67 11.11 10.07 -7.27
N PHE A 68 10.54 9.23 -8.14
CA PHE A 68 10.75 7.79 -8.13
C PHE A 68 12.13 7.46 -8.73
N THR A 69 13.08 7.07 -7.92
CA THR A 69 14.46 6.77 -8.36
C THR A 69 14.75 5.28 -8.35
N THR A 70 14.59 4.63 -7.21
CA THR A 70 14.91 3.23 -6.98
C THR A 70 13.64 2.43 -6.70
N PRO A 71 13.38 1.33 -7.43
CA PRO A 71 12.22 0.49 -7.17
C PRO A 71 12.35 -0.24 -5.82
N THR A 72 11.23 -0.43 -5.17
CA THR A 72 11.14 -1.28 -3.98
C THR A 72 11.22 -2.76 -4.37
N PRO A 73 11.52 -3.70 -3.44
CA PRO A 73 11.58 -5.12 -3.76
C PRO A 73 10.32 -5.68 -4.43
N VAL A 74 9.13 -5.20 -4.01
CA VAL A 74 7.87 -5.63 -4.65
C VAL A 74 7.76 -5.11 -6.08
N GLN A 75 8.17 -3.89 -6.34
CA GLN A 75 8.19 -3.29 -7.67
C GLN A 75 9.20 -4.00 -8.58
N GLU A 76 10.39 -4.27 -8.07
CA GLU A 76 11.47 -4.93 -8.80
C GLU A 76 11.09 -6.33 -9.30
N GLN A 77 10.35 -7.09 -8.47
CA GLN A 77 9.91 -8.44 -8.83
C GLN A 77 8.61 -8.47 -9.62
N SER A 78 7.66 -7.59 -9.32
CA SER A 78 6.32 -7.64 -9.91
C SER A 78 6.22 -6.93 -11.25
N ILE A 79 6.88 -5.78 -11.44
CA ILE A 79 6.73 -4.98 -12.67
C ILE A 79 7.18 -5.76 -13.91
N PRO A 80 8.36 -6.42 -13.96
CA PRO A 80 8.76 -7.17 -15.15
C PRO A 80 7.81 -8.30 -15.50
N ALA A 81 7.40 -9.10 -14.50
CA ALA A 81 6.50 -10.21 -14.70
C ALA A 81 5.10 -9.76 -15.15
N ALA A 82 4.61 -8.63 -14.62
CA ALA A 82 3.35 -8.05 -15.06
C ALA A 82 3.42 -7.49 -16.49
N LEU A 83 4.54 -6.90 -16.90
CA LEU A 83 4.77 -6.45 -18.28
C LEU A 83 4.78 -7.61 -19.28
N GLU A 84 5.19 -8.80 -18.86
CA GLU A 84 5.09 -10.04 -19.65
C GLU A 84 3.64 -10.56 -19.79
N GLY A 85 2.67 -9.92 -19.14
CA GLY A 85 1.25 -10.29 -19.18
C GLY A 85 0.88 -11.47 -18.26
N LYS A 86 1.74 -11.85 -17.32
CA LYS A 86 1.47 -12.95 -16.37
C LYS A 86 0.47 -12.52 -15.30
N ASP A 87 -0.35 -13.46 -14.87
CA ASP A 87 -1.11 -13.31 -13.62
C ASP A 87 -0.14 -13.38 -12.43
N LEU A 88 -0.31 -12.47 -11.46
CA LEU A 88 0.57 -12.40 -10.30
C LEU A 88 -0.21 -12.50 -9.00
N LEU A 89 0.18 -13.46 -8.16
CA LEU A 89 -0.24 -13.51 -6.76
C LEU A 89 0.93 -13.05 -5.88
N VAL A 90 0.79 -11.86 -5.30
CA VAL A 90 1.88 -11.18 -4.60
C VAL A 90 1.58 -11.05 -3.11
N SER A 91 2.49 -11.55 -2.28
CA SER A 91 2.46 -11.30 -0.84
C SER A 91 3.39 -10.13 -0.50
N SER A 92 2.81 -9.05 0.00
CA SER A 92 3.56 -7.86 0.40
C SER A 92 2.80 -7.04 1.45
N GLN A 93 3.53 -6.41 2.35
CA GLN A 93 2.96 -5.57 3.39
C GLN A 93 2.45 -4.23 2.85
N THR A 94 1.59 -3.56 3.62
CA THR A 94 1.17 -2.18 3.36
C THR A 94 2.39 -1.25 3.42
N GLY A 95 2.47 -0.29 2.49
CA GLY A 95 3.61 0.65 2.41
C GLY A 95 4.84 0.11 1.69
N SER A 96 4.78 -1.09 1.10
CA SER A 96 5.86 -1.69 0.31
C SER A 96 6.02 -1.11 -1.11
N GLY A 97 5.13 -0.20 -1.52
CA GLY A 97 5.11 0.36 -2.88
C GLY A 97 4.30 -0.45 -3.89
N LYS A 98 3.41 -1.34 -3.44
CA LYS A 98 2.58 -2.20 -4.31
C LYS A 98 1.70 -1.44 -5.29
N THR A 99 1.24 -0.23 -4.95
CA THR A 99 0.41 0.59 -5.85
C THR A 99 1.11 0.86 -7.18
N ALA A 100 2.37 1.27 -7.16
CA ALA A 100 3.16 1.42 -8.38
C ALA A 100 3.46 0.07 -9.03
N ALA A 101 3.65 -1.00 -8.26
CA ALA A 101 3.92 -2.34 -8.78
C ALA A 101 2.79 -2.88 -9.67
N PHE A 102 1.52 -2.57 -9.38
CA PHE A 102 0.41 -2.98 -10.23
C PHE A 102 -0.05 -1.89 -11.23
N LEU A 103 0.00 -0.61 -10.88
CA LEU A 103 -0.45 0.44 -11.78
C LEU A 103 0.50 0.65 -12.97
N LEU A 104 1.80 0.69 -12.75
CA LEU A 104 2.75 1.00 -13.81
C LEU A 104 2.71 0.03 -14.98
N PRO A 105 2.73 -1.31 -14.81
CA PRO A 105 2.66 -2.24 -15.93
C PRO A 105 1.30 -2.21 -16.64
N THR A 106 0.19 -2.05 -15.92
CA THR A 106 -1.14 -2.00 -16.51
C THR A 106 -1.37 -0.69 -17.28
N LEU A 107 -0.88 0.44 -16.76
CA LEU A 107 -0.90 1.74 -17.45
C LEU A 107 0.05 1.76 -18.65
N HIS A 108 1.18 1.05 -18.58
CA HIS A 108 2.08 0.89 -19.74
C HIS A 108 1.35 0.28 -20.94
N ASN A 109 0.58 -0.78 -20.71
CA ASN A 109 -0.21 -1.43 -21.77
C ASN A 109 -1.31 -0.51 -22.33
N LEU A 110 -1.83 0.41 -21.53
CA LEU A 110 -2.83 1.39 -21.94
C LEU A 110 -2.20 2.59 -22.70
N ALA A 111 -0.95 2.93 -22.40
CA ALA A 111 -0.30 4.15 -22.91
C ALA A 111 -0.15 4.17 -24.45
N GLY A 112 -0.07 3.01 -25.09
CA GLY A 112 0.02 2.89 -26.55
C GLY A 112 -1.33 2.88 -27.27
N GLN A 113 -2.46 2.98 -26.55
CA GLN A 113 -3.79 2.90 -27.13
C GLN A 113 -4.40 4.29 -27.35
N GLU A 114 -5.25 4.42 -28.39
CA GLU A 114 -6.03 5.63 -28.60
C GLU A 114 -7.21 5.65 -27.61
N THR A 115 -7.10 6.47 -26.57
CA THR A 115 -8.07 6.51 -25.46
C THR A 115 -9.00 7.73 -25.50
N PHE A 116 -8.74 8.67 -26.40
CA PHE A 116 -9.52 9.90 -26.49
C PHE A 116 -10.91 9.65 -27.07
N VAL A 117 -11.95 9.93 -26.26
CA VAL A 117 -13.35 9.92 -26.70
C VAL A 117 -13.93 11.33 -26.55
N PRO A 118 -14.53 11.91 -27.61
CA PRO A 118 -15.17 13.23 -27.55
C PRO A 118 -16.21 13.34 -26.44
N PHE A 119 -16.33 14.50 -25.80
CA PHE A 119 -17.20 14.71 -24.65
C PHE A 119 -18.66 14.27 -24.92
N LYS A 120 -19.23 14.65 -26.06
CA LYS A 120 -20.62 14.32 -26.40
C LYS A 120 -20.87 12.81 -26.53
N GLU A 121 -19.92 12.07 -27.08
CA GLU A 121 -19.99 10.61 -27.25
C GLU A 121 -19.85 9.90 -25.91
N ARG A 122 -18.84 10.28 -25.13
CA ARG A 122 -18.59 9.67 -23.82
C ARG A 122 -19.75 9.88 -22.84
N MET A 123 -20.44 11.02 -22.89
CA MET A 123 -21.60 11.27 -22.00
C MET A 123 -22.80 10.38 -22.33
N LYS A 124 -22.96 9.94 -23.58
CA LYS A 124 -24.03 9.06 -24.02
C LYS A 124 -23.70 7.58 -23.83
N ALA A 125 -22.43 7.22 -23.91
CA ALA A 125 -21.99 5.84 -23.86
C ALA A 125 -22.06 5.24 -22.45
N VAL A 126 -22.30 3.92 -22.37
CA VAL A 126 -22.04 3.13 -21.16
C VAL A 126 -20.53 2.99 -21.02
N THR A 127 -20.02 3.25 -19.83
CA THR A 127 -18.58 3.16 -19.59
C THR A 127 -18.09 1.71 -19.62
N GLN A 128 -16.98 1.48 -20.29
CA GLN A 128 -16.30 0.18 -20.42
C GLN A 128 -14.82 0.41 -20.16
N PRO A 129 -14.34 0.21 -18.92
CA PRO A 129 -12.93 0.46 -18.57
C PRO A 129 -12.01 -0.63 -19.12
N ASN A 130 -10.73 -0.26 -19.32
CA ASN A 130 -9.66 -1.20 -19.65
C ASN A 130 -9.01 -1.78 -18.38
N ILE A 131 -8.92 -0.99 -17.32
CA ILE A 131 -8.28 -1.37 -16.07
C ILE A 131 -9.28 -1.21 -14.91
N LEU A 132 -9.42 -2.26 -14.12
CA LEU A 132 -10.24 -2.27 -12.92
C LEU A 132 -9.39 -2.62 -11.70
N VAL A 133 -9.38 -1.73 -10.71
CA VAL A 133 -8.72 -1.93 -9.41
C VAL A 133 -9.76 -2.05 -8.32
N LEU A 134 -9.76 -3.16 -7.61
CA LEU A 134 -10.62 -3.40 -6.45
C LEU A 134 -9.85 -3.14 -5.16
N CYS A 135 -10.45 -2.37 -4.27
CA CYS A 135 -9.92 -2.03 -2.96
C CYS A 135 -10.96 -2.33 -1.88
N PRO A 136 -10.54 -2.81 -0.68
CA PRO A 136 -11.46 -3.17 0.40
C PRO A 136 -12.15 -1.97 1.03
N THR A 137 -11.51 -0.80 1.03
CA THR A 137 -12.00 0.40 1.72
C THR A 137 -12.04 1.61 0.80
N ARG A 138 -12.90 2.57 1.15
CA ARG A 138 -13.05 3.83 0.42
C ARG A 138 -11.77 4.66 0.43
N GLU A 139 -11.08 4.66 1.58
CA GLU A 139 -9.85 5.40 1.79
C GLU A 139 -8.73 4.88 0.90
N LEU A 140 -8.59 3.56 0.82
CA LEU A 140 -7.60 2.93 -0.07
C LEU A 140 -7.95 3.18 -1.54
N ALA A 141 -9.22 3.04 -1.93
CA ALA A 141 -9.66 3.34 -3.29
C ALA A 141 -9.39 4.80 -3.69
N GLN A 142 -9.59 5.73 -2.76
CA GLN A 142 -9.28 7.15 -2.98
C GLN A 142 -7.78 7.38 -3.13
N GLN A 143 -6.95 6.76 -2.29
CA GLN A 143 -5.49 6.86 -2.36
C GLN A 143 -4.96 6.28 -3.68
N VAL A 144 -5.35 5.05 -4.03
CA VAL A 144 -4.93 4.40 -5.28
C VAL A 144 -5.36 5.21 -6.50
N SER A 145 -6.57 5.82 -6.47
CA SER A 145 -7.02 6.68 -7.57
C SER A 145 -6.18 7.96 -7.71
N GLN A 146 -5.72 8.55 -6.60
CA GLN A 146 -4.82 9.71 -6.62
C GLN A 146 -3.46 9.34 -7.19
N ASP A 147 -2.91 8.20 -6.81
CA ASP A 147 -1.65 7.69 -7.36
C ASP A 147 -1.78 7.43 -8.86
N ALA A 148 -2.89 6.80 -9.29
CA ALA A 148 -3.17 6.58 -10.71
C ALA A 148 -3.25 7.89 -11.50
N ILE A 149 -3.93 8.92 -10.96
CA ILE A 149 -3.99 10.26 -11.57
C ILE A 149 -2.59 10.87 -11.69
N ALA A 150 -1.75 10.72 -10.68
CA ALA A 150 -0.39 11.22 -10.71
C ALA A 150 0.46 10.53 -11.78
N PHE A 151 0.32 9.22 -11.96
CA PHE A 151 1.06 8.45 -12.98
C PHE A 151 0.60 8.78 -14.41
N VAL A 152 -0.69 9.03 -14.64
CA VAL A 152 -1.20 9.32 -16.00
C VAL A 152 -1.11 10.79 -16.39
N ARG A 153 -0.48 11.64 -15.61
CA ARG A 153 -0.43 13.11 -15.82
C ARG A 153 0.10 13.53 -17.20
N HIS A 154 0.90 12.71 -17.86
CA HIS A 154 1.44 12.93 -19.19
C HIS A 154 0.74 12.08 -20.27
N MET A 155 -0.21 11.23 -19.91
CA MET A 155 -0.99 10.40 -20.84
C MET A 155 -2.26 11.14 -21.28
N LYS A 156 -2.30 11.55 -22.55
CA LYS A 156 -3.45 12.27 -23.10
C LYS A 156 -4.67 11.35 -23.21
N GLY A 157 -5.84 11.83 -22.80
CA GLY A 157 -7.12 11.13 -22.96
C GLY A 157 -7.44 10.09 -21.90
N VAL A 158 -6.50 9.67 -21.08
CA VAL A 158 -6.74 8.69 -19.99
C VAL A 158 -7.47 9.35 -18.83
N ARG A 159 -8.56 8.73 -18.40
CA ARG A 159 -9.41 9.18 -17.30
C ARG A 159 -9.49 8.12 -16.21
N ILE A 160 -9.34 8.58 -14.98
CA ILE A 160 -9.46 7.75 -13.77
C ILE A 160 -10.78 8.08 -13.09
N ALA A 161 -11.52 7.06 -12.67
CA ALA A 161 -12.72 7.23 -11.84
C ALA A 161 -12.59 6.42 -10.54
N ALA A 162 -12.89 7.08 -9.42
CA ALA A 162 -12.97 6.44 -8.11
C ALA A 162 -14.43 6.16 -7.76
N ILE A 163 -14.79 4.88 -7.58
CA ILE A 163 -16.14 4.39 -7.36
C ILE A 163 -16.24 3.74 -5.98
N MET A 164 -16.95 4.38 -5.07
CA MET A 164 -17.01 3.93 -3.68
C MET A 164 -18.36 4.26 -3.02
N GLY A 165 -18.78 3.44 -2.06
CA GLY A 165 -19.98 3.68 -1.27
C GLY A 165 -19.91 5.01 -0.50
N GLY A 166 -21.07 5.51 -0.05
CA GLY A 166 -21.17 6.75 0.74
C GLY A 166 -21.04 8.06 -0.05
N MET A 167 -20.84 7.97 -1.37
CA MET A 167 -20.84 9.13 -2.27
C MET A 167 -22.16 9.18 -3.06
N PRO A 168 -22.68 10.39 -3.41
CA PRO A 168 -23.88 10.53 -4.21
C PRO A 168 -23.73 9.87 -5.59
N PHE A 169 -24.70 9.04 -5.97
CA PHE A 169 -24.69 8.32 -7.26
C PHE A 169 -24.51 9.23 -8.47
N GLY A 170 -25.24 10.35 -8.53
CA GLY A 170 -25.17 11.27 -9.66
C GLY A 170 -23.76 11.79 -9.94
N LYS A 171 -23.01 12.15 -8.87
CA LYS A 171 -21.61 12.58 -9.01
C LYS A 171 -20.70 11.46 -9.51
N GLN A 172 -20.89 10.24 -9.00
CA GLN A 172 -20.08 9.08 -9.42
C GLN A 172 -20.38 8.68 -10.87
N ILE A 173 -21.64 8.72 -11.30
CA ILE A 173 -22.02 8.46 -12.70
C ILE A 173 -21.33 9.47 -13.63
N GLN A 174 -21.27 10.74 -13.26
CA GLN A 174 -20.57 11.76 -14.05
C GLN A 174 -19.04 11.52 -14.11
N GLN A 175 -18.44 11.14 -12.99
CA GLN A 175 -17.00 10.81 -12.93
C GLN A 175 -16.66 9.56 -13.74
N LEU A 176 -17.57 8.59 -13.73
CA LEU A 176 -17.44 7.32 -14.44
C LEU A 176 -17.35 7.49 -15.95
N LYS A 177 -18.06 8.48 -16.52
CA LYS A 177 -18.21 8.66 -17.99
C LYS A 177 -16.87 8.75 -18.70
N GLY A 178 -16.60 7.73 -19.54
CA GLY A 178 -15.38 7.63 -20.35
C GLY A 178 -14.12 7.37 -19.55
N ALA A 179 -14.21 6.77 -18.37
CA ALA A 179 -13.05 6.33 -17.60
C ALA A 179 -12.48 5.04 -18.18
N GLN A 180 -11.18 5.03 -18.44
CA GLN A 180 -10.41 3.84 -18.85
C GLN A 180 -9.91 3.06 -17.63
N VAL A 181 -9.68 3.75 -16.52
CA VAL A 181 -9.26 3.15 -15.26
C VAL A 181 -10.29 3.41 -14.19
N ILE A 182 -10.78 2.37 -13.57
CA ILE A 182 -11.70 2.46 -12.43
C ILE A 182 -11.03 1.86 -11.20
N VAL A 183 -11.02 2.63 -10.12
CA VAL A 183 -10.64 2.18 -8.79
C VAL A 183 -11.90 2.14 -7.93
N ALA A 184 -12.26 0.97 -7.41
CA ALA A 184 -13.58 0.79 -6.80
C ALA A 184 -13.56 -0.07 -5.53
N THR A 185 -14.58 0.14 -4.68
CA THR A 185 -14.99 -0.86 -3.69
C THR A 185 -16.03 -1.80 -4.31
N PRO A 186 -15.99 -3.12 -4.01
CA PRO A 186 -16.78 -4.13 -4.72
C PRO A 186 -18.27 -3.83 -4.79
N GLY A 187 -18.95 -3.60 -3.65
CA GLY A 187 -20.38 -3.42 -3.61
C GLY A 187 -20.89 -2.24 -4.45
N ARG A 188 -20.23 -1.07 -4.42
CA ARG A 188 -20.63 0.09 -5.24
C ARG A 188 -20.38 -0.14 -6.73
N LEU A 189 -19.34 -0.88 -7.07
CA LEU A 189 -19.07 -1.26 -8.46
C LEU A 189 -20.23 -2.09 -9.01
N LEU A 190 -20.63 -3.15 -8.29
CA LEU A 190 -21.76 -4.01 -8.67
C LEU A 190 -23.08 -3.23 -8.76
N ASP A 191 -23.34 -2.29 -7.84
CA ASP A 191 -24.49 -1.40 -7.92
C ASP A 191 -24.56 -0.65 -9.26
N LEU A 192 -23.42 -0.13 -9.75
CA LEU A 192 -23.35 0.61 -11.01
C LEU A 192 -23.47 -0.32 -12.23
N VAL A 193 -22.94 -1.54 -12.16
CA VAL A 193 -23.11 -2.56 -13.19
C VAL A 193 -24.60 -2.95 -13.29
N ASN A 194 -25.24 -3.25 -12.17
CA ASN A 194 -26.67 -3.61 -12.10
C ASN A 194 -27.58 -2.48 -12.62
N ARG A 195 -27.19 -1.23 -12.42
CA ARG A 195 -27.86 -0.04 -12.98
C ARG A 195 -27.50 0.24 -14.45
N ARG A 196 -26.74 -0.63 -15.11
CA ARG A 196 -26.32 -0.50 -16.50
C ARG A 196 -25.55 0.80 -16.80
N GLN A 197 -24.90 1.38 -15.80
CA GLN A 197 -24.02 2.54 -15.97
C GLN A 197 -22.59 2.14 -16.38
N LEU A 198 -22.24 0.88 -16.15
CA LEU A 198 -20.91 0.31 -16.32
C LEU A 198 -21.03 -1.11 -16.86
N LYS A 199 -20.13 -1.49 -17.77
CA LYS A 199 -19.92 -2.86 -18.24
C LYS A 199 -18.43 -3.21 -18.08
N LEU A 200 -18.13 -4.47 -17.73
CA LEU A 200 -16.79 -4.95 -17.45
C LEU A 200 -16.21 -5.84 -18.56
N ASP A 201 -16.91 -6.01 -19.64
CA ASP A 201 -16.55 -6.90 -20.76
C ASP A 201 -15.30 -6.46 -21.53
N LYS A 202 -14.88 -5.20 -21.39
CA LYS A 202 -13.63 -4.66 -21.98
C LYS A 202 -12.48 -4.51 -20.99
N VAL A 203 -12.63 -5.00 -19.76
CA VAL A 203 -11.54 -5.02 -18.79
C VAL A 203 -10.44 -5.92 -19.32
N GLU A 204 -9.25 -5.36 -19.48
CA GLU A 204 -8.02 -6.08 -19.89
C GLU A 204 -7.21 -6.53 -18.69
N ALA A 205 -7.16 -5.70 -17.64
CA ALA A 205 -6.47 -6.00 -16.39
C ALA A 205 -7.37 -5.80 -15.17
N LEU A 206 -7.47 -6.84 -14.34
CA LEU A 206 -8.14 -6.83 -13.04
C LEU A 206 -7.10 -6.85 -11.94
N ILE A 207 -7.15 -5.86 -11.06
CA ILE A 207 -6.27 -5.77 -9.89
C ILE A 207 -7.11 -5.92 -8.63
N VAL A 208 -6.66 -6.77 -7.72
CA VAL A 208 -7.29 -6.99 -6.40
C VAL A 208 -6.27 -6.62 -5.33
N ASP A 209 -6.43 -5.45 -4.73
CA ASP A 209 -5.52 -4.98 -3.68
C ASP A 209 -6.05 -5.26 -2.28
N GLU A 210 -5.19 -5.76 -1.38
CA GLU A 210 -5.54 -6.21 -0.04
C GLU A 210 -6.67 -7.28 -0.06
N ALA A 211 -6.46 -8.36 -0.85
CA ALA A 211 -7.44 -9.43 -1.03
C ALA A 211 -7.85 -10.10 0.30
N ASP A 212 -6.91 -10.33 1.21
CA ASP A 212 -7.17 -10.84 2.56
C ASP A 212 -8.17 -9.96 3.31
N ARG A 213 -8.04 -8.65 3.16
CA ARG A 213 -8.95 -7.69 3.77
C ARG A 213 -10.34 -7.72 3.15
N MET A 214 -10.44 -7.89 1.83
CA MET A 214 -11.74 -8.02 1.18
C MET A 214 -12.48 -9.28 1.65
N LEU A 215 -11.78 -10.39 1.84
CA LEU A 215 -12.37 -11.60 2.42
C LEU A 215 -12.83 -11.39 3.87
N ASP A 216 -12.03 -10.68 4.69
CA ASP A 216 -12.41 -10.34 6.08
C ASP A 216 -13.69 -9.46 6.14
N LEU A 217 -13.93 -8.65 5.14
CA LEU A 217 -15.12 -7.80 5.02
C LEU A 217 -16.31 -8.50 4.36
N GLY A 218 -16.16 -9.77 3.98
CA GLY A 218 -17.25 -10.56 3.39
C GLY A 218 -17.47 -10.36 1.90
N PHE A 219 -16.52 -9.79 1.16
CA PHE A 219 -16.64 -9.52 -0.28
C PHE A 219 -16.32 -10.73 -1.18
N SER A 220 -16.29 -11.97 -0.65
CA SER A 220 -15.92 -13.15 -1.46
C SER A 220 -16.82 -13.31 -2.69
N GLU A 221 -18.14 -13.27 -2.48
CA GLU A 221 -19.13 -13.41 -3.56
C GLU A 221 -19.06 -12.23 -4.55
N ASP A 222 -18.88 -11.01 -4.04
CA ASP A 222 -18.74 -9.83 -4.88
C ASP A 222 -17.50 -9.93 -5.80
N LEU A 223 -16.36 -10.43 -5.27
CA LEU A 223 -15.13 -10.62 -6.04
C LEU A 223 -15.32 -11.66 -7.14
N GLU A 224 -15.98 -12.77 -6.86
CA GLU A 224 -16.29 -13.82 -7.84
C GLU A 224 -17.23 -13.26 -8.94
N ALA A 225 -18.29 -12.56 -8.56
CA ALA A 225 -19.21 -11.93 -9.51
C ALA A 225 -18.51 -10.91 -10.42
N ILE A 226 -17.63 -10.08 -9.87
CA ILE A 226 -16.86 -9.12 -10.65
C ILE A 226 -15.88 -9.83 -11.58
N SER A 227 -15.24 -10.89 -11.11
CA SER A 227 -14.33 -11.72 -11.91
C SER A 227 -15.03 -12.31 -13.13
N ASP A 228 -16.25 -12.84 -12.96
CA ASP A 228 -17.06 -13.38 -14.03
C ASP A 228 -17.49 -12.30 -15.04
N LEU A 229 -17.93 -11.14 -14.57
CA LEU A 229 -18.27 -10.00 -15.42
C LEU A 229 -17.09 -9.46 -16.24
N ALA A 230 -15.87 -9.61 -15.73
CA ALA A 230 -14.60 -9.25 -16.38
C ALA A 230 -13.93 -10.48 -17.02
N GLY A 231 -14.68 -11.46 -17.47
CA GLY A 231 -14.19 -12.76 -17.97
C GLY A 231 -13.29 -12.69 -19.20
N ASN A 232 -13.33 -11.60 -19.97
CA ASN A 232 -12.48 -11.39 -21.16
C ASN A 232 -11.10 -10.80 -20.85
N ARG A 233 -10.79 -10.52 -19.57
CA ARG A 233 -9.50 -9.94 -19.18
C ARG A 233 -8.31 -10.81 -19.53
N ARG A 234 -7.22 -10.16 -19.83
CA ARG A 234 -5.95 -10.83 -20.17
C ARG A 234 -5.08 -11.11 -18.96
N GLN A 235 -5.27 -10.35 -17.87
CA GLN A 235 -4.39 -10.37 -16.72
C GLN A 235 -5.14 -10.12 -15.42
N THR A 236 -4.75 -10.85 -14.38
CA THR A 236 -5.20 -10.61 -13.00
C THR A 236 -3.99 -10.43 -12.08
N LEU A 237 -3.94 -9.34 -11.33
CA LEU A 237 -2.91 -9.06 -10.34
C LEU A 237 -3.56 -9.03 -8.95
N MET A 238 -3.22 -9.97 -8.09
CA MET A 238 -3.76 -10.06 -6.74
C MET A 238 -2.67 -9.81 -5.70
N PHE A 239 -2.91 -8.84 -4.83
CA PHE A 239 -2.03 -8.44 -3.74
C PHE A 239 -2.69 -8.75 -2.40
N SER A 240 -1.95 -9.38 -1.50
CA SER A 240 -2.39 -9.74 -0.15
C SER A 240 -1.25 -9.60 0.83
N ALA A 241 -1.53 -9.48 2.14
CA ALA A 241 -0.47 -9.51 3.15
C ALA A 241 0.06 -10.92 3.38
N THR A 242 -0.73 -11.95 3.09
CA THR A 242 -0.39 -13.37 3.32
C THR A 242 -0.85 -14.27 2.18
N PHE A 243 -0.24 -15.45 2.08
CA PHE A 243 -0.72 -16.57 1.23
C PHE A 243 -1.55 -17.59 2.03
N ALA A 244 -2.43 -17.11 2.91
CA ALA A 244 -3.35 -17.99 3.63
C ALA A 244 -4.20 -18.84 2.65
N ASP A 245 -4.63 -20.04 3.06
CA ASP A 245 -5.38 -20.98 2.19
C ASP A 245 -6.61 -20.35 1.53
N ARG A 246 -7.28 -19.46 2.22
CA ARG A 246 -8.44 -18.73 1.67
C ARG A 246 -8.07 -17.81 0.49
N ILE A 247 -6.85 -17.24 0.51
CA ILE A 247 -6.32 -16.40 -0.58
C ILE A 247 -5.91 -17.28 -1.75
N ILE A 248 -5.27 -18.42 -1.48
CA ILE A 248 -4.92 -19.39 -2.53
C ILE A 248 -6.18 -19.88 -3.24
N ARG A 249 -7.23 -20.27 -2.50
CA ARG A 249 -8.51 -20.69 -3.10
C ARG A 249 -9.19 -19.58 -3.91
N LEU A 250 -9.11 -18.34 -3.47
CA LEU A 250 -9.62 -17.20 -4.24
C LEU A 250 -8.83 -17.02 -5.54
N ALA A 251 -7.49 -17.08 -5.45
CA ALA A 251 -6.61 -16.97 -6.62
C ALA A 251 -6.88 -18.08 -7.64
N GLU A 252 -7.05 -19.32 -7.20
CA GLU A 252 -7.39 -20.48 -8.08
C GLU A 252 -8.70 -20.28 -8.86
N ARG A 253 -9.66 -19.53 -8.31
CA ARG A 253 -10.92 -19.21 -9.00
C ARG A 253 -10.83 -18.04 -9.95
N MET A 254 -9.99 -17.06 -9.64
CA MET A 254 -9.93 -15.78 -10.35
C MET A 254 -8.76 -15.65 -11.32
N MET A 255 -7.75 -16.51 -11.24
CA MET A 255 -6.47 -16.33 -11.93
C MET A 255 -6.13 -17.56 -12.77
N ASN A 256 -5.30 -17.35 -13.78
CA ASN A 256 -4.81 -18.40 -14.66
C ASN A 256 -3.31 -18.59 -14.44
N ASP A 257 -2.92 -19.73 -13.86
CA ASP A 257 -1.52 -20.10 -13.56
C ASP A 257 -0.68 -18.94 -13.00
N PRO A 258 -1.08 -18.35 -11.86
CA PRO A 258 -0.43 -17.13 -11.37
C PRO A 258 1.00 -17.39 -10.89
N GLN A 259 1.92 -16.53 -11.30
CA GLN A 259 3.25 -16.49 -10.70
C GLN A 259 3.14 -15.97 -9.27
N ARG A 260 3.62 -16.76 -8.30
CA ARG A 260 3.64 -16.37 -6.89
C ARG A 260 4.91 -15.58 -6.59
N ILE A 261 4.74 -14.40 -6.03
CA ILE A 261 5.83 -13.52 -5.60
C ILE A 261 5.65 -13.29 -4.10
N ALA A 262 6.50 -13.91 -3.30
CA ALA A 262 6.59 -13.64 -1.87
C ALA A 262 7.71 -12.62 -1.66
N ILE A 263 7.32 -11.39 -1.31
CA ILE A 263 8.33 -10.48 -0.78
C ILE A 263 8.58 -10.93 0.65
N GLU A 264 9.62 -11.70 0.81
CA GLU A 264 10.15 -11.99 2.13
C GLU A 264 10.54 -10.64 2.75
N THR A 265 9.62 -10.04 3.46
CA THR A 265 10.02 -9.34 4.64
C THR A 265 10.61 -10.47 5.49
N GLY A 266 11.93 -10.63 5.44
CA GLY A 266 12.59 -11.50 6.40
C GLY A 266 11.86 -11.30 7.71
N HIS A 267 11.73 -12.27 8.58
CA HIS A 267 11.18 -12.08 9.93
C HIS A 267 11.91 -10.92 10.62
N SER A 268 11.89 -9.77 9.97
CA SER A 268 12.09 -8.50 10.58
C SER A 268 10.81 -8.31 11.40
N THR A 269 10.77 -8.82 12.60
CA THR A 269 10.41 -7.92 13.69
C THR A 269 10.87 -6.59 13.16
N ASN A 270 9.92 -5.71 12.82
CA ASN A 270 10.20 -4.39 12.29
C ASN A 270 11.32 -3.85 13.15
N THR A 271 12.59 -4.04 12.75
CA THR A 271 13.78 -3.76 13.60
C THR A 271 13.80 -2.30 13.94
N ASP A 272 13.06 -1.51 13.17
CA ASP A 272 12.87 -0.09 13.34
C ASP A 272 11.68 0.25 14.26
N VAL A 273 10.92 -0.76 14.76
CA VAL A 273 9.81 -0.55 15.71
C VAL A 273 10.10 -1.23 17.05
N THR A 274 10.30 -0.41 18.06
CA THR A 274 10.37 -0.88 19.45
C THR A 274 8.97 -1.25 19.93
N GLN A 275 8.80 -2.48 20.41
CA GLN A 275 7.50 -2.99 20.88
C GLN A 275 7.51 -3.15 22.40
N THR A 276 6.50 -2.59 23.07
CA THR A 276 6.37 -2.63 24.54
C THR A 276 4.96 -3.09 24.92
N LEU A 277 4.88 -3.99 25.89
CA LEU A 277 3.64 -4.47 26.48
C LEU A 277 3.52 -4.00 27.93
N HIS A 278 2.42 -3.36 28.28
CA HIS A 278 2.07 -2.96 29.63
C HIS A 278 0.85 -3.72 30.12
N TRP A 279 0.98 -4.36 31.27
CA TRP A 279 -0.14 -4.96 31.99
C TRP A 279 -0.87 -3.91 32.81
N THR A 280 -2.18 -3.91 32.73
CA THR A 280 -3.05 -2.94 33.43
C THR A 280 -4.10 -3.63 34.27
N ASP A 281 -4.51 -2.99 35.34
CA ASP A 281 -5.54 -3.52 36.28
C ASP A 281 -6.97 -3.37 35.70
N GLY A 282 -7.15 -2.45 34.74
CA GLY A 282 -8.45 -2.19 34.13
C GLY A 282 -8.44 -0.99 33.19
N PHE A 283 -9.62 -0.59 32.75
CA PHE A 283 -9.85 0.43 31.77
C PHE A 283 -9.28 1.81 32.17
N GLU A 284 -9.52 2.23 33.42
CA GLU A 284 -9.01 3.52 33.91
C GLU A 284 -7.47 3.55 34.00
N HIS A 285 -6.85 2.40 34.33
CA HIS A 285 -5.39 2.32 34.28
C HIS A 285 -4.85 2.39 32.85
N LYS A 286 -5.54 1.76 31.89
CA LYS A 286 -5.20 1.93 30.46
C LYS A 286 -5.24 3.40 30.05
N LYS A 287 -6.25 4.17 30.44
CA LYS A 287 -6.38 5.59 30.11
C LYS A 287 -5.23 6.42 30.70
N LYS A 288 -4.86 6.17 31.95
CA LYS A 288 -3.72 6.85 32.58
C LYS A 288 -2.40 6.59 31.82
N LEU A 289 -2.15 5.34 31.45
CA LEU A 289 -0.97 4.97 30.65
C LEU A 289 -1.03 5.57 29.24
N LEU A 290 -2.20 5.59 28.61
CA LEU A 290 -2.39 6.23 27.32
C LEU A 290 -2.00 7.70 27.37
N THR A 291 -2.52 8.45 28.34
CA THR A 291 -2.20 9.88 28.53
C THR A 291 -0.71 10.08 28.80
N HIS A 292 -0.11 9.22 29.62
CA HIS A 292 1.32 9.26 29.91
C HIS A 292 2.16 9.13 28.64
N TRP A 293 1.89 8.10 27.82
CA TRP A 293 2.60 7.89 26.57
C TRP A 293 2.40 9.01 25.57
N LEU A 294 1.19 9.57 25.45
CA LEU A 294 0.89 10.64 24.51
C LEU A 294 1.45 12.01 24.95
N SER A 295 1.86 12.13 26.21
CA SER A 295 2.53 13.33 26.74
C SER A 295 4.05 13.30 26.57
N ASP A 296 4.62 12.20 26.04
CA ASP A 296 6.05 12.10 25.80
C ASP A 296 6.47 13.01 24.63
N GLU A 297 7.55 13.76 24.80
CA GLU A 297 8.07 14.72 23.81
C GLU A 297 8.52 14.04 22.50
N SER A 298 8.81 12.73 22.51
CA SER A 298 9.17 11.96 21.33
C SER A 298 7.99 11.67 20.41
N VAL A 299 6.74 11.93 20.84
CA VAL A 299 5.53 11.72 20.05
C VAL A 299 5.38 12.85 19.02
N ASP A 300 5.75 12.56 17.78
CA ASP A 300 5.46 13.47 16.65
C ASP A 300 3.99 13.35 16.23
N GLN A 301 3.56 12.14 15.85
CA GLN A 301 2.16 11.78 15.64
C GLN A 301 1.91 10.37 16.16
N ALA A 302 0.70 10.12 16.68
CA ALA A 302 0.31 8.83 17.21
C ALA A 302 -1.01 8.32 16.61
N VAL A 303 -1.09 6.99 16.46
CA VAL A 303 -2.37 6.29 16.22
C VAL A 303 -2.70 5.43 17.44
N VAL A 304 -3.89 5.64 17.97
CA VAL A 304 -4.47 4.86 19.09
C VAL A 304 -5.55 3.95 18.52
N PHE A 305 -5.37 2.65 18.64
CA PHE A 305 -6.35 1.66 18.22
C PHE A 305 -7.31 1.34 19.34
N ALA A 306 -8.59 1.62 19.13
CA ALA A 306 -9.70 1.27 20.02
C ALA A 306 -10.51 0.10 19.46
N SER A 307 -11.18 -0.66 20.32
CA SER A 307 -11.94 -1.85 19.93
C SER A 307 -13.30 -1.52 19.32
N THR A 308 -13.98 -0.49 19.82
CA THR A 308 -15.34 -0.11 19.41
C THR A 308 -15.39 1.33 18.90
N GLN A 309 -16.52 1.69 18.29
CA GLN A 309 -16.77 3.07 17.84
C GLN A 309 -16.96 4.00 19.04
N GLU A 310 -17.66 3.50 20.06
CA GLU A 310 -17.92 4.20 21.31
C GLU A 310 -16.59 4.52 22.05
N ASP A 311 -15.69 3.52 22.16
CA ASP A 311 -14.36 3.75 22.75
C ASP A 311 -13.57 4.78 21.93
N THR A 312 -13.70 4.74 20.60
CA THR A 312 -12.99 5.68 19.71
C THR A 312 -13.42 7.13 19.95
N ASP A 313 -14.72 7.37 20.03
CA ASP A 313 -15.25 8.72 20.28
C ASP A 313 -14.95 9.19 21.69
N MET A 314 -15.17 8.34 22.71
CA MET A 314 -14.90 8.65 24.11
C MET A 314 -13.42 9.02 24.35
N LEU A 315 -12.49 8.18 23.85
CA LEU A 315 -11.06 8.45 24.02
C LEU A 315 -10.63 9.73 23.30
N ALA A 316 -11.19 10.00 22.10
CA ALA A 316 -10.88 11.23 21.39
C ALA A 316 -11.42 12.47 22.13
N GLU A 317 -12.60 12.39 22.73
CA GLU A 317 -13.18 13.48 23.54
C GLU A 317 -12.34 13.75 24.80
N GLU A 318 -12.02 12.72 25.59
CA GLU A 318 -11.19 12.83 26.77
C GLU A 318 -9.78 13.39 26.46
N LEU A 319 -9.15 12.95 25.36
CA LEU A 319 -7.86 13.46 24.96
C LEU A 319 -7.93 14.92 24.46
N ALA A 320 -9.04 15.31 23.82
CA ALA A 320 -9.26 16.70 23.43
C ALA A 320 -9.45 17.60 24.67
N GLU A 321 -10.21 17.17 25.67
CA GLU A 321 -10.38 17.86 26.96
C GLU A 321 -9.05 18.00 27.72
N ALA A 322 -8.17 17.00 27.59
CA ALA A 322 -6.80 17.06 28.12
C ALA A 322 -5.85 17.98 27.32
N GLY A 323 -6.34 18.64 26.26
CA GLY A 323 -5.59 19.60 25.49
C GLY A 323 -4.82 19.03 24.29
N HIS A 324 -5.02 17.75 23.94
CA HIS A 324 -4.39 17.15 22.78
C HIS A 324 -5.11 17.51 21.47
N SER A 325 -4.34 17.67 20.38
CA SER A 325 -4.88 17.81 19.03
C SER A 325 -5.22 16.42 18.47
N VAL A 326 -6.47 15.99 18.63
CA VAL A 326 -6.94 14.64 18.34
C VAL A 326 -8.13 14.62 17.39
N VAL A 327 -8.22 13.54 16.59
CA VAL A 327 -9.37 13.22 15.76
C VAL A 327 -9.73 11.75 15.92
N ALA A 328 -11.04 11.46 15.94
CA ALA A 328 -11.56 10.10 15.91
C ALA A 328 -11.81 9.63 14.48
N LEU A 329 -11.71 8.31 14.21
CA LEU A 329 -12.01 7.73 12.91
C LEU A 329 -12.63 6.33 13.06
N HIS A 330 -13.91 6.18 12.67
CA HIS A 330 -14.63 4.90 12.69
C HIS A 330 -15.67 4.79 11.57
N GLY A 331 -16.24 3.60 11.39
CA GLY A 331 -17.10 3.27 10.25
C GLY A 331 -18.43 4.03 10.18
N ALA A 332 -19.01 4.43 11.34
CA ALA A 332 -20.30 5.13 11.39
C ALA A 332 -20.23 6.59 10.91
N MET A 333 -19.02 7.17 10.77
CA MET A 333 -18.87 8.55 10.36
C MET A 333 -19.21 8.77 8.89
N PRO A 334 -19.89 9.91 8.54
CA PRO A 334 -20.08 10.32 7.17
C PRO A 334 -18.73 10.46 6.44
N GLN A 335 -18.70 10.07 5.15
CA GLN A 335 -17.45 10.06 4.35
C GLN A 335 -16.78 11.43 4.28
N THR A 336 -17.54 12.51 4.23
CA THR A 336 -17.02 13.89 4.23
C THR A 336 -16.25 14.22 5.51
N VAL A 337 -16.77 13.75 6.65
CA VAL A 337 -16.12 13.93 7.97
C VAL A 337 -14.83 13.10 8.03
N ARG A 338 -14.88 11.83 7.58
CA ARG A 338 -13.70 10.96 7.52
C ARG A 338 -12.58 11.58 6.68
N ASN A 339 -12.89 12.05 5.48
CA ASN A 339 -11.93 12.67 4.58
C ASN A 339 -11.29 13.91 5.22
N ARG A 340 -12.08 14.77 5.89
CA ARG A 340 -11.59 15.94 6.60
C ARG A 340 -10.63 15.59 7.73
N ARG A 341 -10.97 14.55 8.55
CA ARG A 341 -10.13 14.09 9.66
C ARG A 341 -8.83 13.46 9.18
N LEU A 342 -8.88 12.62 8.15
CA LEU A 342 -7.69 12.04 7.52
C LEU A 342 -6.76 13.13 6.94
N ARG A 343 -7.35 14.14 6.30
CA ARG A 343 -6.58 15.27 5.81
C ARG A 343 -5.89 16.03 6.95
N SER A 344 -6.58 16.22 8.08
CA SER A 344 -6.02 16.89 9.26
C SER A 344 -4.79 16.17 9.82
N ILE A 345 -4.81 14.82 9.86
CA ILE A 345 -3.65 14.01 10.27
C ILE A 345 -2.51 14.14 9.24
N ARG A 346 -2.80 13.98 7.95
CA ARG A 346 -1.77 14.06 6.88
C ARG A 346 -1.07 15.42 6.82
N GLU A 347 -1.81 16.47 7.08
CA GLU A 347 -1.28 17.85 7.13
C GLU A 347 -0.62 18.21 8.48
N GLY A 348 -0.57 17.27 9.44
CA GLY A 348 0.03 17.48 10.77
C GLY A 348 -0.75 18.41 11.69
N ARG A 349 -1.98 18.81 11.30
CA ARG A 349 -2.86 19.65 12.13
C ARG A 349 -3.40 18.88 13.34
N ALA A 350 -3.75 17.61 13.15
CA ALA A 350 -4.02 16.71 14.24
C ALA A 350 -2.76 15.88 14.53
N LYS A 351 -2.45 15.70 15.81
CA LYS A 351 -1.29 14.94 16.29
C LYS A 351 -1.66 13.50 16.64
N ILE A 352 -2.89 13.26 17.07
CA ILE A 352 -3.38 11.97 17.54
C ILE A 352 -4.58 11.56 16.69
N LEU A 353 -4.56 10.33 16.21
CA LEU A 353 -5.69 9.66 15.58
C LEU A 353 -6.16 8.53 16.49
N VAL A 354 -7.39 8.57 16.98
CA VAL A 354 -8.03 7.44 17.63
C VAL A 354 -8.90 6.73 16.61
N ALA A 355 -8.69 5.43 16.37
CA ALA A 355 -9.38 4.74 15.29
C ALA A 355 -9.66 3.26 15.59
N THR A 356 -10.70 2.74 14.94
CA THR A 356 -10.93 1.29 14.84
C THR A 356 -10.06 0.70 13.74
N ASP A 357 -9.75 -0.61 13.80
CA ASP A 357 -8.97 -1.31 12.77
C ASP A 357 -9.50 -1.06 11.36
N VAL A 358 -10.82 -1.18 11.20
CA VAL A 358 -11.48 -0.99 9.88
C VAL A 358 -11.22 0.38 9.30
N ALA A 359 -11.23 1.40 10.15
CA ALA A 359 -11.10 2.78 9.71
C ALA A 359 -9.64 3.21 9.47
N ALA A 360 -8.71 2.66 10.24
CA ALA A 360 -7.28 3.00 10.14
C ALA A 360 -6.53 2.21 9.07
N ARG A 361 -7.12 1.15 8.52
CA ARG A 361 -6.48 0.37 7.46
C ARG A 361 -6.37 1.16 6.16
N GLY A 362 -5.26 0.98 5.45
CA GLY A 362 -4.94 1.77 4.26
C GLY A 362 -4.51 3.21 4.56
N LEU A 363 -4.39 3.58 5.85
CA LEU A 363 -3.90 4.89 6.23
C LEU A 363 -2.40 4.98 5.94
N ASP A 364 -2.03 5.81 4.99
CA ASP A 364 -0.64 6.16 4.73
C ASP A 364 -0.35 7.56 5.28
N VAL A 365 0.31 7.56 6.42
CA VAL A 365 0.82 8.77 7.10
C VAL A 365 2.24 8.47 7.56
N PRO A 366 3.26 8.93 6.83
CA PRO A 366 4.66 8.58 7.09
C PRO A 366 5.23 9.17 8.38
N THR A 367 4.53 10.10 9.00
CA THR A 367 4.96 10.85 10.19
C THR A 367 4.53 10.21 11.52
N ILE A 368 3.84 9.05 11.48
CA ILE A 368 3.43 8.35 12.70
C ILE A 368 4.66 7.79 13.40
N SER A 369 4.97 8.33 14.58
CA SER A 369 6.05 7.87 15.45
C SER A 369 5.60 6.79 16.44
N HIS A 370 4.34 6.82 16.88
CA HIS A 370 3.79 5.93 17.90
C HIS A 370 2.50 5.25 17.47
N VAL A 371 2.42 3.95 17.71
CA VAL A 371 1.20 3.16 17.61
C VAL A 371 0.84 2.64 19.00
N ILE A 372 -0.36 2.93 19.48
CA ILE A 372 -0.82 2.50 20.79
C ILE A 372 -2.03 1.58 20.62
N ASN A 373 -1.87 0.30 20.95
CA ASN A 373 -2.96 -0.67 21.02
C ASN A 373 -3.67 -0.53 22.38
N PHE A 374 -4.64 0.38 22.46
CA PHE A 374 -5.51 0.54 23.61
C PHE A 374 -6.49 -0.63 23.71
N GLY A 375 -7.10 -1.00 22.58
CA GLY A 375 -7.84 -2.24 22.41
C GLY A 375 -6.99 -3.30 21.71
N LEU A 376 -7.00 -4.53 22.20
CA LEU A 376 -6.22 -5.62 21.56
C LEU A 376 -6.78 -5.98 20.19
N PRO A 377 -5.93 -6.31 19.22
CA PRO A 377 -6.36 -6.80 17.92
C PRO A 377 -7.04 -8.16 18.04
N MET A 378 -7.95 -8.45 17.11
CA MET A 378 -8.67 -9.74 17.09
C MET A 378 -7.83 -10.88 16.55
N LYS A 379 -6.84 -10.58 15.71
CA LYS A 379 -5.94 -11.54 15.05
C LYS A 379 -4.51 -11.02 15.07
N ASN A 380 -3.54 -11.94 14.96
CA ASN A 380 -2.12 -11.59 14.92
C ASN A 380 -1.78 -10.73 13.69
N GLU A 381 -2.41 -10.98 12.56
CA GLU A 381 -2.24 -10.19 11.35
C GLU A 381 -2.67 -8.73 11.55
N ASP A 382 -3.74 -8.49 12.33
CA ASP A 382 -4.19 -7.14 12.67
C ASP A 382 -3.12 -6.40 13.49
N TYR A 383 -2.46 -7.10 14.41
CA TYR A 383 -1.35 -6.54 15.17
C TYR A 383 -0.23 -6.06 14.26
N VAL A 384 0.22 -6.91 13.34
CA VAL A 384 1.28 -6.58 12.38
C VAL A 384 0.86 -5.38 11.50
N HIS A 385 -0.39 -5.35 11.05
CA HIS A 385 -0.93 -4.23 10.27
C HIS A 385 -1.00 -2.92 11.06
N ARG A 386 -1.29 -2.98 12.38
CA ARG A 386 -1.31 -1.80 13.25
C ARG A 386 0.09 -1.24 13.45
N ILE A 387 1.05 -2.07 13.88
CA ILE A 387 2.42 -1.62 14.12
C ILE A 387 3.13 -1.17 12.85
N GLY A 388 2.75 -1.72 11.70
CA GLY A 388 3.21 -1.27 10.38
C GLY A 388 2.74 0.15 9.98
N ARG A 389 2.04 0.89 10.87
CA ARG A 389 1.75 2.33 10.66
C ARG A 389 2.90 3.22 11.08
N THR A 390 3.83 2.73 11.88
CA THR A 390 5.07 3.42 12.28
C THR A 390 6.31 2.70 11.75
N GLY A 391 7.49 3.25 11.95
CA GLY A 391 8.75 2.66 11.46
C GLY A 391 8.87 2.68 9.94
N ARG A 392 8.33 3.71 9.27
CA ARG A 392 8.32 3.84 7.81
C ARG A 392 9.38 4.81 7.31
N ALA A 393 9.79 4.63 6.07
CA ALA A 393 10.75 5.52 5.39
C ALA A 393 12.08 5.68 6.15
N GLY A 394 12.58 4.61 6.79
CA GLY A 394 13.85 4.64 7.54
C GLY A 394 13.77 5.35 8.89
N ARG A 395 12.57 5.66 9.40
CA ARG A 395 12.37 6.21 10.75
C ARG A 395 12.16 5.08 11.75
N THR A 396 12.64 5.26 12.98
CA THR A 396 12.29 4.40 14.10
C THR A 396 10.88 4.70 14.58
N GLY A 397 10.17 3.67 15.05
CA GLY A 397 8.82 3.78 15.59
C GLY A 397 8.67 3.09 16.94
N GLN A 398 7.60 3.42 17.66
CA GLN A 398 7.23 2.74 18.89
C GLN A 398 5.83 2.15 18.79
N ALA A 399 5.67 0.91 19.23
CA ALA A 399 4.39 0.22 19.33
C ALA A 399 4.15 -0.19 20.78
N ILE A 400 3.14 0.41 21.40
CA ILE A 400 2.79 0.20 22.79
C ILE A 400 1.48 -0.58 22.85
N THR A 401 1.46 -1.69 23.59
CA THR A 401 0.25 -2.49 23.82
C THR A 401 -0.17 -2.40 25.27
N LEU A 402 -1.41 -1.98 25.50
CA LEU A 402 -2.01 -1.88 26.82
C LEU A 402 -2.99 -3.04 27.02
N ALA A 403 -2.65 -4.01 27.86
CA ALA A 403 -3.45 -5.22 28.07
C ALA A 403 -3.86 -5.37 29.54
N THR A 404 -5.10 -5.80 29.77
CA THR A 404 -5.51 -6.22 31.10
C THR A 404 -5.13 -7.67 31.35
N TYR A 405 -4.97 -8.07 32.61
CA TYR A 405 -4.71 -9.48 32.97
C TYR A 405 -5.78 -10.44 32.45
N ARG A 406 -7.03 -9.97 32.29
CA ARG A 406 -8.12 -10.78 31.71
C ARG A 406 -7.90 -11.08 30.21
N GLU A 407 -7.13 -10.25 29.52
CA GLU A 407 -6.82 -10.39 28.09
C GLU A 407 -5.57 -11.27 27.83
N ARG A 408 -4.94 -11.81 28.89
CA ARG A 408 -3.71 -12.62 28.79
C ARG A 408 -3.81 -13.76 27.77
N GLY A 409 -4.97 -14.38 27.64
CA GLY A 409 -5.19 -15.47 26.69
C GLY A 409 -5.15 -15.04 25.21
N LYS A 410 -5.24 -13.75 24.92
CA LYS A 410 -5.16 -13.18 23.56
C LYS A 410 -3.73 -12.76 23.17
N ILE A 411 -2.81 -12.74 24.14
CA ILE A 411 -1.42 -12.35 23.93
C ILE A 411 -0.60 -13.63 23.94
N ARG A 412 -0.16 -14.06 22.77
CA ARG A 412 0.70 -15.24 22.58
C ARG A 412 1.92 -14.86 21.76
#